data_96237194a1baad1e68546c6748c4c69c
#
_entry.id   96237194a1baad1e68546c6748c4c69c
#
_cell.length_a   1.000
_cell.length_b   1.000
_cell.length_c   1.000
_cell.angle_alpha   90.00
_cell.angle_beta   90.00
_cell.angle_gamma   90.00
#
_symmetry.space_group_name_H-M   'P 1'
#
loop_
_entity.id
_entity.type
_entity.pdbx_description
1 polymer ?
#
loop_
_entity_poly.entity_id
_entity_poly.type
_entity_poly.pdbx_seq_one_letter_code
_entity_poly.pdbx_strand_id
1 'polypeptide(L)'
;MTRKIDIFDTTLRDGEQSPGASMNTEEKLVVARQLLRLNVDVIEAGFPISSPGDFESVRRIAELAGDAAVVCGLTRAVEKDIDAAADALKYAKRPRIHTGIGVSPSHLRDKLRITEDECVERAVKCVKYAKQFVEDVQFYAEDAGRSDYDFLVRVIQAVVDAGATVVNIPDTTGYSLPEEFGRRIKYLVEGVSGIENVKIAVHCHNDLGMATALAMAGVKNGARQVECTINGLGERAGNTAMEEVVMGIRMHGEELDAATDVNTREFIKASRLVSSITGMNVQANKAIVGANAFAHSSGIHQDGVLKKRDTYEIIDPADVGAGQSQIVLTARSGHAALKHRLEELGYELEGEALDQMYEAFLNLADKKKEVYDEDLESLVNERDRNESALYTLEGVQISCGFPLTPTATVTLKNAADQVVTACEYGTGPIDAMCKAVNKIVQVDNDLTEFAVQSVTRGIDALGEVTIRVTDPTGDIYTGRGADGDIVVSSTKAYLNALNRLLNDKQTKRA
;
A
#
# COMPACT_ATOMS: atom_id res chain seq x y z
N MET A 1 8.90 -18.18 27.90
CA MET A 1 8.78 -16.77 27.47
C MET A 1 8.71 -16.76 25.96
N THR A 2 7.72 -16.12 25.40
CA THR A 2 7.56 -15.99 23.94
C THR A 2 8.78 -15.32 23.33
N ARG A 3 9.32 -15.89 22.24
CA ARG A 3 10.52 -15.36 21.58
C ARG A 3 10.18 -14.04 20.87
N LYS A 4 10.95 -12.99 21.16
CA LYS A 4 10.86 -11.78 20.34
C LYS A 4 11.50 -12.01 18.99
N ILE A 5 10.79 -11.62 17.92
CA ILE A 5 11.28 -11.56 16.55
C ILE A 5 11.53 -10.10 16.21
N ASP A 6 12.78 -9.75 15.92
CA ASP A 6 13.15 -8.41 15.48
C ASP A 6 12.70 -8.20 14.02
N ILE A 7 12.07 -7.06 13.76
CA ILE A 7 11.68 -6.64 12.41
C ILE A 7 12.72 -5.64 11.90
N PHE A 8 13.43 -6.07 10.87
CA PHE A 8 14.44 -5.32 10.15
C PHE A 8 13.83 -4.78 8.86
N ASP A 9 13.64 -3.48 8.78
CA ASP A 9 13.14 -2.84 7.57
C ASP A 9 14.27 -2.47 6.62
N THR A 10 14.18 -2.90 5.38
CA THR A 10 15.10 -2.55 4.30
C THR A 10 14.43 -1.78 3.15
N THR A 11 13.28 -1.14 3.40
CA THR A 11 12.58 -0.31 2.41
C THR A 11 13.49 0.77 1.83
N LEU A 12 14.35 1.38 2.67
CA LEU A 12 15.24 2.48 2.31
C LEU A 12 16.56 2.03 1.63
N ARG A 13 16.77 0.71 1.51
CA ARG A 13 17.95 0.15 0.81
C ARG A 13 17.52 -0.80 -0.30
N ASP A 14 17.00 -2.00 0.02
CA ASP A 14 16.58 -2.99 -0.97
C ASP A 14 15.27 -2.57 -1.67
N GLY A 15 14.35 -2.01 -0.89
CA GLY A 15 13.08 -1.50 -1.42
C GLY A 15 13.27 -0.49 -2.55
N GLU A 16 14.17 0.49 -2.37
CA GLU A 16 14.44 1.51 -3.39
C GLU A 16 15.23 1.01 -4.60
N GLN A 17 15.83 -0.19 -4.53
CA GLN A 17 16.48 -0.83 -5.68
C GLN A 17 15.46 -1.34 -6.71
N SER A 18 14.19 -1.38 -6.36
CA SER A 18 13.11 -1.61 -7.33
C SER A 18 13.14 -0.52 -8.41
N PRO A 19 13.14 -0.89 -9.71
CA PRO A 19 13.15 0.11 -10.79
C PRO A 19 11.99 1.12 -10.66
N GLY A 20 12.34 2.40 -10.56
CA GLY A 20 11.38 3.50 -10.41
C GLY A 20 11.04 3.88 -8.96
N ALA A 21 11.54 3.16 -7.95
CA ALA A 21 11.25 3.42 -6.53
C ALA A 21 12.32 4.26 -5.80
N SER A 22 13.29 4.83 -6.53
CA SER A 22 14.37 5.63 -5.93
C SER A 22 13.82 6.83 -5.16
N MET A 23 14.40 7.08 -3.98
CA MET A 23 14.02 8.17 -3.08
C MET A 23 15.18 9.14 -2.87
N ASN A 24 14.89 10.43 -2.79
CA ASN A 24 15.86 11.41 -2.34
C ASN A 24 16.01 11.41 -0.80
N THR A 25 17.01 12.13 -0.27
CA THR A 25 17.30 12.13 1.18
C THR A 25 16.12 12.61 2.03
N GLU A 26 15.37 13.62 1.58
CA GLU A 26 14.21 14.12 2.34
C GLU A 26 13.07 13.11 2.38
N GLU A 27 12.82 12.45 1.26
CA GLU A 27 11.84 11.34 1.17
C GLU A 27 12.22 10.17 2.07
N LYS A 28 13.51 9.76 2.06
CA LYS A 28 14.02 8.73 2.98
C LYS A 28 13.80 9.10 4.46
N LEU A 29 13.99 10.36 4.83
CA LEU A 29 13.72 10.83 6.19
C LEU A 29 12.24 10.81 6.57
N VAL A 30 11.35 11.07 5.63
CA VAL A 30 9.90 10.95 5.85
C VAL A 30 9.52 9.49 6.10
N VAL A 31 10.03 8.57 5.28
CA VAL A 31 9.81 7.13 5.47
C VAL A 31 10.44 6.65 6.77
N ALA A 32 11.67 7.07 7.11
CA ALA A 32 12.32 6.71 8.36
C ALA A 32 11.50 7.13 9.59
N ARG A 33 10.89 8.33 9.59
CA ARG A 33 9.96 8.74 10.67
C ARG A 33 8.75 7.82 10.78
N GLN A 34 8.24 7.34 9.66
CA GLN A 34 7.13 6.40 9.67
C GLN A 34 7.54 5.01 10.17
N LEU A 35 8.75 4.54 9.83
CA LEU A 35 9.32 3.31 10.37
C LEU A 35 9.50 3.36 11.89
N LEU A 36 9.94 4.52 12.42
CA LEU A 36 10.00 4.75 13.88
C LEU A 36 8.61 4.72 14.54
N ARG A 37 7.55 5.20 13.88
CA ARG A 37 6.17 5.10 14.38
C ARG A 37 5.64 3.66 14.35
N LEU A 38 6.06 2.89 13.36
CA LEU A 38 5.82 1.44 13.28
C LEU A 38 6.54 0.68 14.39
N ASN A 39 7.52 1.31 15.05
CA ASN A 39 8.35 0.68 16.08
C ASN A 39 9.13 -0.54 15.55
N VAL A 40 9.72 -0.41 14.36
CA VAL A 40 10.62 -1.45 13.82
C VAL A 40 11.90 -1.51 14.66
N ASP A 41 12.50 -2.68 14.78
CA ASP A 41 13.70 -2.87 15.59
C ASP A 41 14.96 -2.35 14.90
N VAL A 42 15.03 -2.49 13.57
CA VAL A 42 16.19 -2.09 12.76
C VAL A 42 15.72 -1.38 11.48
N ILE A 43 16.39 -0.29 11.13
CA ILE A 43 16.23 0.43 9.86
C ILE A 43 17.53 0.30 9.06
N GLU A 44 17.52 -0.40 7.93
CA GLU A 44 18.60 -0.36 6.97
C GLU A 44 18.49 0.89 6.11
N ALA A 45 19.29 1.88 6.43
CA ALA A 45 19.12 3.23 5.95
C ALA A 45 19.68 3.49 4.54
N GLY A 46 20.51 2.58 4.02
CA GLY A 46 21.11 2.69 2.70
C GLY A 46 22.46 1.96 2.56
N PHE A 47 23.15 2.29 1.45
CA PHE A 47 24.48 1.78 1.12
C PHE A 47 25.49 2.94 1.02
N PRO A 48 26.12 3.37 2.12
CA PRO A 48 26.86 4.64 2.22
C PRO A 48 27.93 4.88 1.16
N ILE A 49 28.60 3.84 0.67
CA ILE A 49 29.65 3.96 -0.35
C ILE A 49 29.07 4.18 -1.77
N SER A 50 27.78 3.93 -2.00
CA SER A 50 27.18 3.96 -3.34
C SER A 50 27.16 5.37 -3.93
N SER A 51 26.84 6.38 -3.10
CA SER A 51 26.81 7.79 -3.51
C SER A 51 26.91 8.74 -2.32
N PRO A 52 27.28 10.03 -2.55
CA PRO A 52 27.22 11.05 -1.49
C PRO A 52 25.80 11.24 -0.92
N GLY A 53 24.75 11.08 -1.73
CA GLY A 53 23.36 11.16 -1.29
C GLY A 53 22.97 10.03 -0.36
N ASP A 54 23.40 8.82 -0.65
CA ASP A 54 23.18 7.66 0.22
C ASP A 54 23.95 7.79 1.55
N PHE A 55 25.21 8.24 1.48
CA PHE A 55 25.98 8.54 2.68
C PHE A 55 25.24 9.53 3.59
N GLU A 56 24.79 10.66 3.02
CA GLU A 56 24.08 11.70 3.77
C GLU A 56 22.74 11.21 4.31
N SER A 57 22.02 10.38 3.56
CA SER A 57 20.78 9.78 4.00
C SER A 57 20.99 8.89 5.23
N VAL A 58 21.98 7.99 5.19
CA VAL A 58 22.33 7.12 6.33
C VAL A 58 22.73 7.98 7.53
N ARG A 59 23.58 8.99 7.33
CA ARG A 59 24.01 9.89 8.40
C ARG A 59 22.82 10.60 9.09
N ARG A 60 21.91 11.16 8.31
CA ARG A 60 20.75 11.89 8.85
C ARG A 60 19.73 10.97 9.51
N ILE A 61 19.55 9.75 9.01
CA ILE A 61 18.69 8.74 9.64
C ILE A 61 19.32 8.27 10.95
N ALA A 62 20.66 8.13 11.01
CA ALA A 62 21.39 7.79 12.22
C ALA A 62 21.16 8.82 13.33
N GLU A 63 21.17 10.12 12.99
CA GLU A 63 20.87 11.20 13.94
C GLU A 63 19.39 11.19 14.36
N LEU A 64 18.46 10.92 13.41
CA LEU A 64 17.02 10.96 13.62
C LEU A 64 16.53 9.84 14.54
N ALA A 65 17.06 8.62 14.39
CA ALA A 65 16.54 7.43 15.04
C ALA A 65 16.77 7.43 16.57
N GLY A 66 17.82 8.09 17.05
CA GLY A 66 18.17 8.09 18.48
C GLY A 66 18.28 6.67 19.04
N ASP A 67 17.61 6.40 20.16
CA ASP A 67 17.58 5.09 20.81
C ASP A 67 16.40 4.21 20.35
N ALA A 68 15.51 4.74 19.50
CA ALA A 68 14.26 4.08 19.13
C ALA A 68 14.45 2.85 18.22
N ALA A 69 15.46 2.87 17.34
CA ALA A 69 15.78 1.75 16.48
C ALA A 69 17.29 1.60 16.28
N VAL A 70 17.74 0.41 15.92
CA VAL A 70 19.08 0.20 15.38
C VAL A 70 19.12 0.78 13.97
N VAL A 71 20.15 1.57 13.65
CA VAL A 71 20.38 2.03 12.29
C VAL A 71 21.49 1.23 11.64
N CYS A 72 21.18 0.66 10.49
CA CYS A 72 22.05 -0.25 9.77
C CYS A 72 22.52 0.35 8.45
N GLY A 73 23.77 0.15 8.10
CA GLY A 73 24.34 0.48 6.79
C GLY A 73 24.87 -0.78 6.10
N LEU A 74 24.44 -0.98 4.83
CA LEU A 74 24.94 -2.09 4.01
C LEU A 74 26.38 -1.86 3.58
N THR A 75 27.17 -2.92 3.53
CA THR A 75 28.52 -2.94 2.96
C THR A 75 28.78 -4.25 2.25
N ARG A 76 29.62 -4.24 1.22
CA ARG A 76 30.26 -5.48 0.74
C ARG A 76 31.40 -5.84 1.70
N ALA A 77 31.93 -7.06 1.57
CA ALA A 77 33.13 -7.53 2.30
C ALA A 77 34.40 -6.78 1.81
N VAL A 78 34.41 -5.45 1.88
CA VAL A 78 35.47 -4.54 1.42
C VAL A 78 35.67 -3.45 2.47
N GLU A 79 36.92 -3.27 2.91
CA GLU A 79 37.27 -2.30 3.98
C GLU A 79 36.75 -0.89 3.70
N LYS A 80 36.89 -0.37 2.47
CA LYS A 80 36.39 0.96 2.10
C LYS A 80 34.88 1.12 2.26
N ASP A 81 34.09 0.06 2.02
CA ASP A 81 32.65 0.10 2.21
C ASP A 81 32.34 0.17 3.71
N ILE A 82 33.08 -0.60 4.51
CA ILE A 82 32.95 -0.62 5.97
C ILE A 82 33.33 0.72 6.57
N ASP A 83 34.43 1.35 6.10
CA ASP A 83 34.87 2.70 6.52
C ASP A 83 33.76 3.73 6.25
N ALA A 84 33.17 3.73 5.04
CA ALA A 84 32.10 4.63 4.68
C ALA A 84 30.84 4.44 5.56
N ALA A 85 30.50 3.18 5.87
CA ALA A 85 29.37 2.88 6.75
C ALA A 85 29.66 3.29 8.20
N ALA A 86 30.85 3.06 8.70
CA ALA A 86 31.26 3.48 10.04
C ALA A 86 31.21 5.01 10.19
N ASP A 87 31.68 5.75 9.19
CA ASP A 87 31.64 7.22 9.18
C ASP A 87 30.18 7.74 9.12
N ALA A 88 29.33 7.15 8.30
CA ALA A 88 27.93 7.55 8.18
C ALA A 88 27.14 7.24 9.47
N LEU A 89 27.45 6.14 10.14
CA LEU A 89 26.75 5.66 11.34
C LEU A 89 27.28 6.25 12.65
N LYS A 90 28.33 7.06 12.63
CA LYS A 90 28.99 7.52 13.88
C LYS A 90 28.08 8.33 14.81
N TYR A 91 26.97 8.86 14.32
CA TYR A 91 25.99 9.59 15.12
C TYR A 91 24.81 8.72 15.58
N ALA A 92 24.73 7.47 15.12
CA ALA A 92 23.73 6.53 15.59
C ALA A 92 23.99 6.16 17.06
N LYS A 93 22.93 6.10 17.86
CA LYS A 93 23.01 5.58 19.22
C LYS A 93 23.18 4.07 19.25
N ARG A 94 22.61 3.40 18.26
CA ARG A 94 22.61 1.94 18.09
C ARG A 94 23.04 1.60 16.66
N PRO A 95 24.34 1.77 16.32
CA PRO A 95 24.84 1.51 14.97
C PRO A 95 24.99 0.01 14.72
N ARG A 96 24.67 -0.43 13.49
CA ARG A 96 24.97 -1.77 12.97
C ARG A 96 25.62 -1.67 11.60
N ILE A 97 26.71 -2.41 11.39
CA ILE A 97 27.28 -2.62 10.06
C ILE A 97 26.79 -3.96 9.51
N HIS A 98 26.19 -3.94 8.33
CA HIS A 98 25.70 -5.12 7.61
C HIS A 98 26.65 -5.43 6.46
N THR A 99 27.52 -6.44 6.63
CA THR A 99 28.54 -6.83 5.66
C THR A 99 28.37 -8.28 5.25
N GLY A 100 28.86 -8.67 4.07
CA GLY A 100 28.74 -10.05 3.65
C GLY A 100 29.31 -10.34 2.26
N ILE A 101 29.21 -11.61 1.87
CA ILE A 101 29.77 -12.15 0.63
C ILE A 101 28.87 -13.25 0.08
N GLY A 102 28.90 -13.46 -1.24
CA GLY A 102 28.19 -14.56 -1.89
C GLY A 102 28.77 -15.93 -1.56
N VAL A 103 27.89 -16.88 -1.19
CA VAL A 103 28.28 -18.22 -0.70
C VAL A 103 27.80 -19.37 -1.59
N SER A 104 26.97 -19.12 -2.59
CA SER A 104 26.51 -20.18 -3.49
C SER A 104 27.61 -20.59 -4.49
N PRO A 105 27.56 -21.80 -5.01
CA PRO A 105 28.50 -22.26 -6.04
C PRO A 105 28.57 -21.35 -7.26
N SER A 106 27.42 -20.77 -7.66
CA SER A 106 27.29 -19.80 -8.74
C SER A 106 28.03 -18.50 -8.42
N HIS A 107 27.84 -17.98 -7.19
CA HIS A 107 28.52 -16.76 -6.77
C HIS A 107 30.03 -16.95 -6.62
N LEU A 108 30.47 -18.06 -6.06
CA LEU A 108 31.91 -18.36 -5.90
C LEU A 108 32.60 -18.50 -7.26
N ARG A 109 32.03 -19.31 -8.17
CA ARG A 109 32.65 -19.62 -9.46
C ARG A 109 32.56 -18.45 -10.46
N ASP A 110 31.36 -17.84 -10.62
CA ASP A 110 31.07 -16.97 -11.75
C ASP A 110 31.17 -15.48 -11.39
N LYS A 111 30.71 -15.06 -10.19
CA LYS A 111 30.70 -13.67 -9.72
C LYS A 111 32.03 -13.30 -9.06
N LEU A 112 32.50 -14.09 -8.10
CA LEU A 112 33.62 -13.74 -7.25
C LEU A 112 34.94 -14.37 -7.75
N ARG A 113 34.85 -15.51 -8.39
CA ARG A 113 36.00 -16.30 -8.91
C ARG A 113 37.01 -16.65 -7.80
N ILE A 114 36.50 -17.17 -6.68
CA ILE A 114 37.25 -17.54 -5.49
C ILE A 114 36.89 -18.95 -5.06
N THR A 115 37.77 -19.53 -4.27
CA THR A 115 37.53 -20.80 -3.60
C THR A 115 36.68 -20.64 -2.36
N GLU A 116 36.17 -21.75 -1.82
CA GLU A 116 35.46 -21.77 -0.53
C GLU A 116 36.32 -21.23 0.62
N ASP A 117 37.60 -21.61 0.66
CA ASP A 117 38.57 -21.18 1.68
C ASP A 117 38.76 -19.65 1.63
N GLU A 118 38.98 -19.08 0.44
CA GLU A 118 39.10 -17.64 0.25
C GLU A 118 37.79 -16.89 0.62
N CYS A 119 36.63 -17.52 0.41
CA CYS A 119 35.34 -16.96 0.83
C CYS A 119 35.28 -16.87 2.36
N VAL A 120 35.62 -17.95 3.07
CA VAL A 120 35.65 -17.94 4.55
C VAL A 120 36.65 -16.93 5.08
N GLU A 121 37.86 -16.86 4.52
CA GLU A 121 38.89 -15.89 4.94
C GLU A 121 38.38 -14.44 4.77
N ARG A 122 37.74 -14.10 3.63
CA ARG A 122 37.18 -12.77 3.39
C ARG A 122 36.02 -12.47 4.34
N ALA A 123 35.14 -13.43 4.59
CA ALA A 123 34.04 -13.32 5.53
C ALA A 123 34.53 -13.00 6.95
N VAL A 124 35.48 -13.75 7.46
CA VAL A 124 36.14 -13.54 8.77
C VAL A 124 36.82 -12.17 8.83
N LYS A 125 37.57 -11.81 7.78
CA LYS A 125 38.28 -10.53 7.72
C LYS A 125 37.34 -9.34 7.81
N CYS A 126 36.24 -9.35 7.02
CA CYS A 126 35.30 -8.21 7.02
C CYS A 126 34.53 -8.08 8.36
N VAL A 127 34.13 -9.20 9.00
CA VAL A 127 33.49 -9.15 10.31
C VAL A 127 34.46 -8.58 11.36
N LYS A 128 35.68 -9.08 11.43
CA LYS A 128 36.70 -8.57 12.37
C LYS A 128 37.06 -7.11 12.11
N TYR A 129 37.04 -6.66 10.86
CA TYR A 129 37.28 -5.26 10.52
C TYR A 129 36.10 -4.37 10.95
N ALA A 130 34.86 -4.77 10.67
CA ALA A 130 33.67 -4.03 11.10
C ALA A 130 33.58 -3.92 12.63
N LYS A 131 33.97 -4.97 13.35
CA LYS A 131 34.03 -4.99 14.83
C LYS A 131 34.97 -3.92 15.44
N GLN A 132 35.87 -3.33 14.68
CA GLN A 132 36.71 -2.24 15.17
C GLN A 132 35.94 -0.91 15.31
N PHE A 133 34.80 -0.77 14.63
CA PHE A 133 33.98 0.43 14.61
C PHE A 133 32.70 0.33 15.42
N VAL A 134 32.05 -0.85 15.40
CA VAL A 134 30.77 -1.09 16.07
C VAL A 134 30.76 -2.45 16.76
N GLU A 135 29.98 -2.56 17.85
CA GLU A 135 29.80 -3.84 18.53
C GLU A 135 28.79 -4.74 17.80
N ASP A 136 27.80 -4.17 17.13
CA ASP A 136 26.74 -4.89 16.45
C ASP A 136 27.07 -5.05 14.96
N VAL A 137 27.50 -6.25 14.57
CA VAL A 137 27.86 -6.59 13.20
C VAL A 137 26.97 -7.71 12.67
N GLN A 138 26.24 -7.42 11.62
CA GLN A 138 25.43 -8.40 10.90
C GLN A 138 26.19 -8.89 9.67
N PHE A 139 26.26 -10.21 9.49
CA PHE A 139 26.85 -10.83 8.32
C PHE A 139 25.77 -11.47 7.44
N TYR A 140 25.73 -11.13 6.16
CA TYR A 140 24.85 -11.81 5.19
C TYR A 140 25.63 -12.81 4.33
N ALA A 141 25.11 -14.04 4.26
CA ALA A 141 25.59 -15.09 3.37
C ALA A 141 24.81 -15.03 2.04
N GLU A 142 25.20 -14.11 1.12
CA GLU A 142 24.42 -13.86 -0.10
C GLU A 142 24.20 -15.16 -0.90
N ASP A 143 22.96 -15.39 -1.32
CA ASP A 143 22.51 -16.58 -2.04
C ASP A 143 22.62 -17.89 -1.23
N ALA A 144 22.44 -17.79 0.08
CA ALA A 144 22.43 -18.94 0.99
C ALA A 144 21.35 -19.96 0.63
N GLY A 145 20.23 -19.55 0.06
CA GLY A 145 19.16 -20.44 -0.40
C GLY A 145 19.65 -21.52 -1.38
N ARG A 146 20.70 -21.26 -2.15
CA ARG A 146 21.30 -22.20 -3.12
C ARG A 146 22.68 -22.70 -2.74
N SER A 147 23.15 -22.43 -1.51
CA SER A 147 24.44 -22.89 -1.01
C SER A 147 24.37 -24.35 -0.51
N ASP A 148 25.50 -25.03 -0.53
CA ASP A 148 25.65 -26.31 0.15
C ASP A 148 25.48 -26.14 1.66
N TYR A 149 24.88 -27.13 2.33
CA TYR A 149 24.53 -27.03 3.76
C TYR A 149 25.78 -27.00 4.65
N ASP A 150 26.76 -27.91 4.38
CA ASP A 150 27.96 -28.04 5.20
C ASP A 150 28.90 -26.86 5.00
N PHE A 151 28.99 -26.36 3.76
CA PHE A 151 29.72 -25.14 3.47
C PHE A 151 29.11 -23.92 4.14
N LEU A 152 27.78 -23.81 4.14
CA LEU A 152 27.07 -22.72 4.81
C LEU A 152 27.32 -22.76 6.33
N VAL A 153 27.25 -23.93 6.98
CA VAL A 153 27.61 -24.09 8.39
C VAL A 153 29.05 -23.63 8.64
N ARG A 154 30.00 -24.04 7.79
CA ARG A 154 31.41 -23.63 7.90
C ARG A 154 31.59 -22.11 7.84
N VAL A 155 30.92 -21.44 6.91
CA VAL A 155 30.99 -19.97 6.79
C VAL A 155 30.37 -19.30 8.03
N ILE A 156 29.14 -19.73 8.43
CA ILE A 156 28.46 -19.16 9.58
C ILE A 156 29.21 -19.38 10.87
N GLN A 157 29.76 -20.57 11.10
CA GLN A 157 30.63 -20.83 12.26
C GLN A 157 31.82 -19.85 12.30
N ALA A 158 32.52 -19.70 11.17
CA ALA A 158 33.69 -18.83 11.11
C ALA A 158 33.38 -17.36 11.39
N VAL A 159 32.22 -16.84 10.94
CA VAL A 159 31.84 -15.45 11.22
C VAL A 159 31.29 -15.28 12.65
N VAL A 160 30.62 -16.28 13.22
CA VAL A 160 30.23 -16.29 14.65
C VAL A 160 31.49 -16.23 15.52
N ASP A 161 32.50 -17.07 15.25
CA ASP A 161 33.78 -17.04 15.95
C ASP A 161 34.55 -15.72 15.74
N ALA A 162 34.32 -15.03 14.63
CA ALA A 162 34.88 -13.71 14.35
C ALA A 162 34.14 -12.56 15.09
N GLY A 163 32.98 -12.83 15.71
CA GLY A 163 32.22 -11.90 16.55
C GLY A 163 30.99 -11.28 15.87
N ALA A 164 30.45 -11.88 14.81
CA ALA A 164 29.17 -11.46 14.27
C ALA A 164 28.07 -11.63 15.32
N THR A 165 27.19 -10.64 15.46
CA THR A 165 26.07 -10.63 16.41
C THR A 165 24.77 -11.10 15.75
N VAL A 166 24.68 -10.96 14.44
CA VAL A 166 23.56 -11.43 13.61
C VAL A 166 24.11 -12.10 12.36
N VAL A 167 23.53 -13.21 11.97
CA VAL A 167 23.84 -13.91 10.71
C VAL A 167 22.57 -13.97 9.85
N ASN A 168 22.62 -13.34 8.71
CA ASN A 168 21.51 -13.28 7.77
C ASN A 168 21.64 -14.35 6.68
N ILE A 169 20.55 -15.09 6.49
CA ILE A 169 20.45 -16.22 5.57
C ILE A 169 19.45 -15.84 4.46
N PRO A 170 19.91 -15.22 3.35
CA PRO A 170 19.00 -14.79 2.30
C PRO A 170 18.66 -15.88 1.29
N ASP A 171 17.39 -15.96 0.91
CA ASP A 171 16.96 -16.54 -0.35
C ASP A 171 16.97 -15.46 -1.44
N THR A 172 18.17 -15.13 -1.89
CA THR A 172 18.45 -13.97 -2.76
C THR A 172 17.71 -14.01 -4.11
N THR A 173 17.37 -15.20 -4.59
CA THR A 173 16.74 -15.40 -5.90
C THR A 173 15.27 -15.80 -5.81
N GLY A 174 14.69 -15.85 -4.60
CA GLY A 174 13.31 -16.25 -4.38
C GLY A 174 13.01 -17.66 -4.88
N TYR A 175 13.99 -18.57 -4.79
CA TYR A 175 13.98 -19.89 -5.40
C TYR A 175 13.50 -21.00 -4.47
N SER A 176 13.74 -20.86 -3.18
CA SER A 176 13.52 -21.93 -2.20
C SER A 176 12.03 -22.24 -2.00
N LEU A 177 11.74 -23.46 -1.58
CA LEU A 177 10.44 -23.82 -1.03
C LEU A 177 10.42 -23.58 0.49
N PRO A 178 9.29 -23.23 1.11
CA PRO A 178 9.22 -22.93 2.54
C PRO A 178 9.78 -24.04 3.45
N GLU A 179 9.45 -25.29 3.17
CA GLU A 179 9.95 -26.42 3.95
C GLU A 179 11.47 -26.62 3.80
N GLU A 180 11.99 -26.41 2.60
CA GLU A 180 13.44 -26.52 2.33
C GLU A 180 14.20 -25.42 3.04
N PHE A 181 13.71 -24.17 2.94
CA PHE A 181 14.30 -23.03 3.60
C PHE A 181 14.25 -23.19 5.14
N GLY A 182 13.11 -23.61 5.69
CA GLY A 182 12.98 -23.91 7.10
C GLY A 182 13.96 -24.98 7.58
N ARG A 183 14.14 -26.07 6.81
CA ARG A 183 15.16 -27.09 7.12
C ARG A 183 16.58 -26.52 7.11
N ARG A 184 16.90 -25.60 6.21
CA ARG A 184 18.21 -24.93 6.15
C ARG A 184 18.47 -24.11 7.41
N ILE A 185 17.47 -23.35 7.88
CA ILE A 185 17.58 -22.59 9.14
C ILE A 185 17.78 -23.55 10.32
N LYS A 186 16.98 -24.62 10.40
CA LYS A 186 17.12 -25.64 11.45
C LYS A 186 18.52 -26.28 11.45
N TYR A 187 19.05 -26.61 10.26
CA TYR A 187 20.38 -27.19 10.11
C TYR A 187 21.48 -26.26 10.65
N LEU A 188 21.36 -24.94 10.45
CA LEU A 188 22.28 -23.96 11.02
C LEU A 188 22.16 -23.87 12.55
N VAL A 189 20.91 -23.88 13.08
CA VAL A 189 20.67 -23.87 14.52
C VAL A 189 21.28 -25.07 15.22
N GLU A 190 21.24 -26.24 14.57
CA GLU A 190 21.79 -27.51 15.11
C GLU A 190 23.30 -27.68 14.86
N GLY A 191 23.83 -27.10 13.76
CA GLY A 191 25.20 -27.35 13.30
C GLY A 191 26.21 -26.29 13.71
N VAL A 192 25.82 -25.09 14.14
CA VAL A 192 26.75 -24.00 14.47
C VAL A 192 26.85 -23.84 15.98
N SER A 193 28.06 -23.99 16.51
CA SER A 193 28.33 -23.82 17.95
C SER A 193 28.25 -22.36 18.36
N GLY A 194 27.58 -22.06 19.48
CA GLY A 194 27.43 -20.69 19.99
C GLY A 194 26.32 -19.88 19.29
N ILE A 195 25.57 -20.49 18.40
CA ILE A 195 24.48 -19.83 17.64
C ILE A 195 23.34 -19.33 18.54
N GLU A 196 23.17 -19.90 19.73
CA GLU A 196 22.21 -19.46 20.71
C GLU A 196 22.47 -18.03 21.22
N ASN A 197 23.70 -17.53 21.09
CA ASN A 197 24.13 -16.18 21.46
C ASN A 197 24.07 -15.19 20.27
N VAL A 198 23.78 -15.68 19.06
CA VAL A 198 23.73 -14.91 17.81
C VAL A 198 22.32 -14.96 17.26
N LYS A 199 21.82 -13.90 16.66
CA LYS A 199 20.52 -13.92 15.99
C LYS A 199 20.66 -14.47 14.57
N ILE A 200 19.83 -15.46 14.22
CA ILE A 200 19.66 -15.83 12.81
C ILE A 200 18.59 -14.91 12.23
N ALA A 201 18.95 -14.20 11.17
CA ALA A 201 18.05 -13.40 10.35
C ALA A 201 17.70 -14.14 9.06
N VAL A 202 16.50 -13.88 8.54
CA VAL A 202 16.06 -14.36 7.23
C VAL A 202 15.68 -13.19 6.34
N HIS A 203 16.07 -13.28 5.06
CA HIS A 203 15.77 -12.30 4.02
C HIS A 203 15.31 -13.06 2.78
N CYS A 204 14.06 -12.84 2.34
CA CYS A 204 13.49 -13.66 1.27
C CYS A 204 12.92 -12.78 0.17
N HIS A 205 13.33 -13.07 -1.09
CA HIS A 205 12.76 -12.47 -2.30
C HIS A 205 11.51 -13.23 -2.77
N ASN A 206 10.69 -12.55 -3.57
CA ASN A 206 9.33 -12.97 -3.87
C ASN A 206 9.15 -13.49 -5.31
N ASP A 207 10.21 -13.93 -5.96
CA ASP A 207 10.20 -14.33 -7.38
C ASP A 207 9.19 -15.45 -7.69
N LEU A 208 8.98 -16.37 -6.75
CA LEU A 208 7.94 -17.40 -6.84
C LEU A 208 6.68 -17.10 -6.01
N GLY A 209 6.54 -15.89 -5.47
CA GLY A 209 5.37 -15.49 -4.67
C GLY A 209 5.35 -16.11 -3.26
N MET A 210 6.49 -16.53 -2.71
CA MET A 210 6.58 -17.26 -1.44
C MET A 210 7.39 -16.56 -0.35
N ALA A 211 7.83 -15.32 -0.55
CA ALA A 211 8.73 -14.63 0.38
C ALA A 211 8.22 -14.64 1.83
N THR A 212 6.96 -14.29 2.05
CA THR A 212 6.36 -14.29 3.40
C THR A 212 6.30 -15.70 3.98
N ALA A 213 5.95 -16.71 3.17
CA ALA A 213 5.92 -18.11 3.62
C ALA A 213 7.32 -18.64 3.97
N LEU A 214 8.35 -18.26 3.22
CA LEU A 214 9.75 -18.56 3.52
C LEU A 214 10.19 -17.93 4.84
N ALA A 215 9.90 -16.64 5.05
CA ALA A 215 10.22 -15.94 6.29
C ALA A 215 9.53 -16.59 7.50
N MET A 216 8.24 -16.93 7.39
CA MET A 216 7.50 -17.65 8.44
C MET A 216 8.09 -19.04 8.72
N ALA A 217 8.50 -19.78 7.69
CA ALA A 217 9.18 -21.05 7.85
C ALA A 217 10.53 -20.88 8.57
N GLY A 218 11.27 -19.80 8.28
CA GLY A 218 12.49 -19.44 8.98
C GLY A 218 12.26 -19.18 10.47
N VAL A 219 11.25 -18.37 10.81
CA VAL A 219 10.85 -18.09 12.21
C VAL A 219 10.47 -19.37 12.95
N LYS A 220 9.68 -20.25 12.33
CA LYS A 220 9.29 -21.55 12.91
C LYS A 220 10.50 -22.43 13.21
N ASN A 221 11.56 -22.30 12.46
CA ASN A 221 12.78 -23.13 12.57
C ASN A 221 13.94 -22.43 13.31
N GLY A 222 13.73 -21.29 13.97
CA GLY A 222 14.71 -20.70 14.89
C GLY A 222 15.23 -19.32 14.51
N ALA A 223 14.84 -18.74 13.38
CA ALA A 223 15.15 -17.34 13.09
C ALA A 223 14.55 -16.41 14.15
N ARG A 224 15.30 -15.35 14.48
CA ARG A 224 14.93 -14.34 15.47
C ARG A 224 14.90 -12.91 14.91
N GLN A 225 15.19 -12.75 13.62
CA GLN A 225 15.04 -11.50 12.88
C GLN A 225 14.47 -11.79 11.48
N VAL A 226 13.56 -10.95 11.03
CA VAL A 226 13.04 -11.00 9.65
C VAL A 226 13.36 -9.69 8.97
N GLU A 227 14.05 -9.77 7.82
CA GLU A 227 14.26 -8.63 6.93
C GLU A 227 13.09 -8.55 5.95
N CYS A 228 12.49 -7.39 5.86
CA CYS A 228 11.29 -7.16 5.09
C CYS A 228 11.20 -5.71 4.61
N THR A 229 10.23 -5.43 3.77
CA THR A 229 9.97 -4.06 3.30
C THR A 229 8.49 -3.73 3.39
N ILE A 230 8.17 -2.46 3.50
CA ILE A 230 6.79 -2.00 3.36
C ILE A 230 6.29 -2.36 1.96
N ASN A 231 5.10 -2.93 1.86
CA ASN A 231 4.44 -3.40 0.63
C ASN A 231 5.19 -4.54 -0.09
N GLY A 232 6.25 -5.09 0.50
CA GLY A 232 7.10 -6.06 -0.16
C GLY A 232 7.94 -5.48 -1.30
N LEU A 233 8.23 -4.18 -1.28
CA LEU A 233 9.11 -3.54 -2.28
C LEU A 233 10.48 -4.20 -2.33
N GLY A 234 11.11 -4.22 -3.51
CA GLY A 234 12.47 -4.73 -3.69
C GLY A 234 12.77 -5.13 -5.13
N GLU A 235 13.98 -5.62 -5.31
CA GLU A 235 14.46 -6.12 -6.60
C GLU A 235 13.49 -7.14 -7.21
N ARG A 236 13.32 -7.09 -8.53
CA ARG A 236 12.53 -8.01 -9.36
C ARG A 236 11.06 -8.10 -8.91
N ALA A 237 10.67 -9.18 -8.19
CA ALA A 237 9.32 -9.40 -7.69
C ALA A 237 9.11 -8.90 -6.25
N GLY A 238 10.15 -8.31 -5.64
CA GLY A 238 10.12 -7.74 -4.30
C GLY A 238 10.61 -8.65 -3.19
N ASN A 239 10.42 -8.21 -1.96
CA ASN A 239 10.84 -8.83 -0.71
C ASN A 239 9.65 -9.41 0.08
N THR A 240 9.95 -10.01 1.22
CA THR A 240 8.94 -10.27 2.26
C THR A 240 8.23 -8.97 2.61
N ALA A 241 6.90 -8.96 2.56
CA ALA A 241 6.11 -7.80 2.97
C ALA A 241 6.02 -7.73 4.50
N MET A 242 6.40 -6.58 5.08
CA MET A 242 6.41 -6.36 6.53
C MET A 242 5.03 -6.61 7.14
N GLU A 243 3.99 -6.03 6.55
CA GLU A 243 2.63 -6.15 7.02
C GLU A 243 2.13 -7.61 7.06
N GLU A 244 2.55 -8.42 6.09
CA GLU A 244 2.13 -9.83 6.00
C GLU A 244 2.84 -10.68 7.06
N VAL A 245 4.16 -10.56 7.19
CA VAL A 245 4.92 -11.38 8.14
C VAL A 245 4.60 -11.00 9.58
N VAL A 246 4.45 -9.71 9.88
CA VAL A 246 4.11 -9.24 11.23
C VAL A 246 2.71 -9.69 11.63
N MET A 247 1.72 -9.55 10.73
CA MET A 247 0.38 -10.05 11.02
C MET A 247 0.33 -11.57 11.09
N GLY A 248 1.10 -12.28 10.26
CA GLY A 248 1.28 -13.72 10.36
C GLY A 248 1.80 -14.17 11.73
N ILE A 249 2.85 -13.50 12.24
CA ILE A 249 3.38 -13.77 13.60
C ILE A 249 2.33 -13.42 14.67
N ARG A 250 1.62 -12.30 14.55
CA ARG A 250 0.59 -11.88 15.52
C ARG A 250 -0.56 -12.89 15.61
N MET A 251 -1.02 -13.41 14.47
CA MET A 251 -2.14 -14.38 14.40
C MET A 251 -1.75 -15.78 14.87
N HIS A 252 -0.49 -16.18 14.68
CA HIS A 252 0.01 -17.52 14.99
C HIS A 252 1.10 -17.51 16.08
N GLY A 253 1.12 -16.47 16.93
CA GLY A 253 2.18 -16.27 17.94
C GLY A 253 2.33 -17.43 18.92
N GLU A 254 1.23 -18.05 19.35
CA GLU A 254 1.25 -19.22 20.23
C GLU A 254 1.88 -20.45 19.55
N GLU A 255 1.50 -20.74 18.28
CA GLU A 255 2.04 -21.87 17.52
C GLU A 255 3.53 -21.68 17.21
N LEU A 256 3.93 -20.45 16.93
CA LEU A 256 5.31 -20.10 16.58
C LEU A 256 6.19 -19.86 17.80
N ASP A 257 5.61 -19.74 19.01
CA ASP A 257 6.26 -19.20 20.21
C ASP A 257 7.01 -17.88 19.88
N ALA A 258 6.34 -16.96 19.20
CA ALA A 258 6.93 -15.75 18.63
C ALA A 258 6.02 -14.52 18.76
N ALA A 259 6.62 -13.34 18.96
CA ALA A 259 5.93 -12.05 18.98
C ALA A 259 6.81 -10.94 18.41
N THR A 260 6.18 -9.85 17.97
CA THR A 260 6.86 -8.59 17.54
C THR A 260 6.31 -7.41 18.32
N ASP A 261 7.10 -6.32 18.38
CA ASP A 261 6.68 -5.07 19.02
C ASP A 261 6.17 -4.03 18.01
N VAL A 262 5.96 -4.43 16.74
CA VAL A 262 5.52 -3.52 15.68
C VAL A 262 4.12 -2.98 15.96
N ASN A 263 3.96 -1.66 15.84
CA ASN A 263 2.67 -0.99 15.92
C ASN A 263 1.89 -1.17 14.61
N THR A 264 1.13 -2.24 14.52
CA THR A 264 0.41 -2.64 13.30
C THR A 264 -0.62 -1.61 12.84
N ARG A 265 -1.13 -0.74 13.74
CA ARG A 265 -2.10 0.32 13.42
C ARG A 265 -1.54 1.40 12.48
N GLU A 266 -0.24 1.43 12.27
CA GLU A 266 0.42 2.33 11.32
C GLU A 266 0.59 1.71 9.91
N PHE A 267 0.20 0.45 9.66
CA PHE A 267 0.45 -0.23 8.38
C PHE A 267 -0.20 0.45 7.17
N ILE A 268 -1.49 0.74 7.23
CA ILE A 268 -2.19 1.40 6.11
C ILE A 268 -1.55 2.75 5.78
N LYS A 269 -1.19 3.51 6.81
CA LYS A 269 -0.54 4.81 6.64
C LYS A 269 0.87 4.67 6.04
N ALA A 270 1.66 3.71 6.52
CA ALA A 270 2.99 3.43 6.01
C ALA A 270 2.94 2.97 4.55
N SER A 271 2.03 2.04 4.23
CA SER A 271 1.81 1.53 2.88
C SER A 271 1.49 2.65 1.89
N ARG A 272 0.53 3.52 2.24
CA ARG A 272 0.12 4.67 1.41
C ARG A 272 1.25 5.68 1.24
N LEU A 273 1.98 5.97 2.32
CA LEU A 273 3.11 6.90 2.29
C LEU A 273 4.20 6.41 1.33
N VAL A 274 4.64 5.16 1.46
CA VAL A 274 5.68 4.58 0.61
C VAL A 274 5.20 4.49 -0.84
N SER A 275 3.96 4.06 -1.08
CA SER A 275 3.37 4.03 -2.42
C SER A 275 3.32 5.43 -3.07
N SER A 276 2.96 6.46 -2.30
CA SER A 276 2.92 7.86 -2.79
C SER A 276 4.30 8.40 -3.13
N ILE A 277 5.30 8.11 -2.31
CA ILE A 277 6.69 8.61 -2.50
C ILE A 277 7.35 7.90 -3.67
N THR A 278 7.22 6.58 -3.75
CA THR A 278 7.90 5.76 -4.77
C THR A 278 7.15 5.69 -6.09
N GLY A 279 5.88 6.07 -6.14
CA GLY A 279 5.00 5.86 -7.30
C GLY A 279 4.63 4.39 -7.55
N MET A 280 5.04 3.46 -6.67
CA MET A 280 4.75 2.03 -6.79
C MET A 280 3.37 1.73 -6.20
N ASN A 281 2.38 1.55 -7.08
CA ASN A 281 1.01 1.30 -6.67
C ASN A 281 0.83 -0.06 -5.99
N VAL A 282 0.11 -0.07 -4.89
CA VAL A 282 -0.28 -1.29 -4.19
C VAL A 282 -1.45 -1.94 -4.93
N GLN A 283 -1.36 -3.25 -5.20
CA GLN A 283 -2.46 -4.00 -5.80
C GLN A 283 -3.70 -3.95 -4.91
N ALA A 284 -4.88 -3.77 -5.50
CA ALA A 284 -6.13 -3.68 -4.72
C ALA A 284 -6.39 -4.90 -3.82
N ASN A 285 -5.98 -6.08 -4.27
CA ASN A 285 -6.09 -7.35 -3.53
C ASN A 285 -4.83 -7.73 -2.73
N LYS A 286 -3.89 -6.80 -2.53
CA LYS A 286 -2.72 -7.04 -1.66
C LYS A 286 -3.19 -7.36 -0.25
N ALA A 287 -2.63 -8.41 0.34
CA ALA A 287 -2.95 -8.78 1.72
C ALA A 287 -2.70 -7.60 2.68
N ILE A 288 -3.52 -7.44 3.68
CA ILE A 288 -3.47 -6.48 4.78
C ILE A 288 -3.70 -5.01 4.34
N VAL A 289 -3.04 -4.52 3.30
CA VAL A 289 -2.98 -3.09 2.95
C VAL A 289 -3.67 -2.73 1.64
N GLY A 290 -4.07 -3.70 0.84
CA GLY A 290 -4.79 -3.47 -0.42
C GLY A 290 -6.18 -2.88 -0.18
N ALA A 291 -6.68 -2.11 -1.12
CA ALA A 291 -8.00 -1.46 -1.01
C ALA A 291 -9.15 -2.47 -0.78
N ASN A 292 -9.01 -3.68 -1.31
CA ASN A 292 -10.01 -4.74 -1.19
C ASN A 292 -9.76 -5.69 0.00
N ALA A 293 -8.70 -5.48 0.80
CA ALA A 293 -8.32 -6.41 1.86
C ALA A 293 -9.43 -6.62 2.90
N PHE A 294 -10.30 -5.61 3.09
CA PHE A 294 -11.43 -5.62 4.02
C PHE A 294 -12.74 -5.25 3.31
N ALA A 295 -12.88 -5.59 2.02
CA ALA A 295 -14.06 -5.30 1.23
C ALA A 295 -14.78 -6.61 0.83
N HIS A 296 -16.08 -6.66 1.03
CA HIS A 296 -16.92 -7.81 0.72
C HIS A 296 -17.93 -7.47 -0.36
N SER A 297 -17.92 -8.18 -1.49
CA SER A 297 -18.89 -8.01 -2.60
C SER A 297 -19.81 -9.21 -2.81
N SER A 298 -19.49 -10.37 -2.24
CA SER A 298 -20.33 -11.57 -2.32
C SER A 298 -21.46 -11.51 -1.28
N GLY A 299 -22.71 -11.69 -1.70
CA GLY A 299 -23.88 -11.66 -0.82
C GLY A 299 -23.78 -12.65 0.36
N ILE A 300 -23.20 -13.85 0.15
CA ILE A 300 -22.99 -14.83 1.21
C ILE A 300 -21.98 -14.32 2.25
N HIS A 301 -20.89 -13.70 1.80
CA HIS A 301 -19.89 -13.12 2.69
C HIS A 301 -20.46 -11.91 3.45
N GLN A 302 -21.18 -11.03 2.76
CA GLN A 302 -21.83 -9.88 3.37
C GLN A 302 -22.81 -10.28 4.47
N ASP A 303 -23.68 -11.26 4.22
CA ASP A 303 -24.60 -11.79 5.22
C ASP A 303 -23.87 -12.41 6.43
N GLY A 304 -22.77 -13.12 6.18
CA GLY A 304 -21.93 -13.70 7.24
C GLY A 304 -21.29 -12.61 8.12
N VAL A 305 -20.63 -11.63 7.52
CA VAL A 305 -19.97 -10.50 8.22
C VAL A 305 -20.97 -9.69 9.03
N LEU A 306 -22.18 -9.42 8.49
CA LEU A 306 -23.25 -8.70 9.18
C LEU A 306 -23.75 -9.45 10.43
N LYS A 307 -23.78 -10.78 10.38
CA LYS A 307 -24.16 -11.61 11.54
C LYS A 307 -23.04 -11.68 12.57
N LYS A 308 -21.82 -11.93 12.12
CA LYS A 308 -20.63 -11.99 12.97
C LYS A 308 -19.37 -11.84 12.10
N ARG A 309 -18.56 -10.83 12.36
CA ARG A 309 -17.37 -10.48 11.56
C ARG A 309 -16.40 -11.66 11.40
N ASP A 310 -16.13 -12.40 12.46
CA ASP A 310 -15.17 -13.51 12.46
C ASP A 310 -15.58 -14.71 11.57
N THR A 311 -16.77 -14.68 10.95
CA THR A 311 -17.16 -15.67 9.95
C THR A 311 -16.32 -15.62 8.68
N TYR A 312 -15.80 -14.43 8.32
CA TYR A 312 -14.99 -14.20 7.12
C TYR A 312 -13.80 -13.25 7.34
N GLU A 313 -13.66 -12.63 8.49
CA GLU A 313 -12.56 -11.73 8.83
C GLU A 313 -11.74 -12.30 9.99
N ILE A 314 -10.48 -12.62 9.71
CA ILE A 314 -9.52 -13.10 10.72
C ILE A 314 -8.76 -11.93 11.38
N ILE A 315 -8.82 -10.74 10.81
CA ILE A 315 -8.12 -9.53 11.27
C ILE A 315 -9.15 -8.41 11.40
N ASP A 316 -9.15 -7.70 12.54
CA ASP A 316 -9.91 -6.46 12.66
C ASP A 316 -9.22 -5.36 11.84
N PRO A 317 -9.91 -4.69 10.89
CA PRO A 317 -9.34 -3.58 10.12
C PRO A 317 -8.70 -2.50 10.99
N ALA A 318 -9.27 -2.22 12.16
CA ALA A 318 -8.71 -1.24 13.10
C ALA A 318 -7.31 -1.64 13.63
N ASP A 319 -7.00 -2.93 13.67
CA ASP A 319 -5.69 -3.43 14.11
C ASP A 319 -4.55 -3.09 13.14
N VAL A 320 -4.88 -2.78 11.90
CA VAL A 320 -3.92 -2.39 10.85
C VAL A 320 -4.06 -0.93 10.42
N GLY A 321 -4.91 -0.16 11.11
CA GLY A 321 -5.16 1.26 10.83
C GLY A 321 -6.10 1.48 9.63
N ALA A 322 -6.83 0.46 9.20
CA ALA A 322 -7.93 0.61 8.25
C ALA A 322 -9.19 1.12 8.94
N GLY A 323 -10.09 1.71 8.16
CA GLY A 323 -11.45 2.02 8.60
C GLY A 323 -12.28 0.75 8.82
N GLN A 324 -13.60 0.91 8.97
CA GLN A 324 -14.49 -0.25 9.04
C GLN A 324 -14.49 -1.01 7.72
N SER A 325 -14.80 -2.31 7.79
CA SER A 325 -14.97 -3.16 6.60
C SER A 325 -16.04 -2.59 5.69
N GLN A 326 -15.77 -2.56 4.40
CA GLN A 326 -16.68 -1.99 3.42
C GLN A 326 -17.53 -3.07 2.78
N ILE A 327 -18.84 -2.90 2.82
CA ILE A 327 -19.78 -3.68 2.03
C ILE A 327 -19.92 -2.98 0.68
N VAL A 328 -19.29 -3.54 -0.35
CA VAL A 328 -19.39 -3.03 -1.71
C VAL A 328 -20.62 -3.64 -2.38
N LEU A 329 -21.60 -2.79 -2.67
CA LEU A 329 -22.83 -3.22 -3.32
C LEU A 329 -22.63 -3.47 -4.82
N THR A 330 -22.95 -4.68 -5.26
CA THR A 330 -22.84 -5.14 -6.65
C THR A 330 -24.05 -5.99 -7.00
N ALA A 331 -24.24 -6.40 -8.26
CA ALA A 331 -25.30 -7.33 -8.67
C ALA A 331 -25.30 -8.68 -7.90
N ARG A 332 -24.25 -8.95 -7.12
CA ARG A 332 -24.14 -10.17 -6.26
C ARG A 332 -24.51 -9.93 -4.81
N SER A 333 -24.82 -8.69 -4.42
CA SER A 333 -25.24 -8.35 -3.07
C SER A 333 -26.69 -8.79 -2.84
N GLY A 334 -26.96 -9.37 -1.67
CA GLY A 334 -28.30 -9.85 -1.30
C GLY A 334 -29.11 -8.75 -0.60
N HIS A 335 -30.38 -9.06 -0.30
CA HIS A 335 -31.33 -8.19 0.45
C HIS A 335 -30.73 -7.67 1.77
N ALA A 336 -30.02 -8.53 2.53
CA ALA A 336 -29.45 -8.14 3.81
C ALA A 336 -28.41 -7.02 3.70
N ALA A 337 -27.56 -7.08 2.69
CA ALA A 337 -26.53 -6.06 2.44
C ALA A 337 -27.17 -4.73 1.99
N LEU A 338 -28.16 -4.79 1.10
CA LEU A 338 -28.89 -3.61 0.66
C LEU A 338 -29.66 -2.97 1.84
N LYS A 339 -30.40 -3.77 2.62
CA LYS A 339 -31.14 -3.30 3.79
C LYS A 339 -30.21 -2.61 4.78
N HIS A 340 -29.11 -3.25 5.14
CA HIS A 340 -28.12 -2.68 6.07
C HIS A 340 -27.58 -1.33 5.56
N ARG A 341 -27.24 -1.23 4.26
CA ARG A 341 -26.73 0.04 3.71
C ARG A 341 -27.78 1.13 3.68
N LEU A 342 -29.04 0.79 3.39
CA LEU A 342 -30.14 1.74 3.45
C LEU A 342 -30.39 2.24 4.88
N GLU A 343 -30.31 1.33 5.89
CA GLU A 343 -30.43 1.69 7.31
C GLU A 343 -29.29 2.65 7.74
N GLU A 344 -28.05 2.42 7.30
CA GLU A 344 -26.92 3.34 7.54
C GLU A 344 -27.13 4.73 6.92
N LEU A 345 -27.84 4.78 5.78
CA LEU A 345 -28.21 6.03 5.11
C LEU A 345 -29.48 6.67 5.71
N GLY A 346 -30.08 6.05 6.73
CA GLY A 346 -31.27 6.57 7.41
C GLY A 346 -32.61 6.17 6.78
N TYR A 347 -32.63 5.19 5.88
CA TYR A 347 -33.84 4.68 5.23
C TYR A 347 -34.25 3.32 5.83
N GLU A 348 -35.38 3.28 6.47
CA GLU A 348 -35.96 2.03 7.01
C GLU A 348 -36.99 1.45 6.01
N LEU A 349 -36.61 0.43 5.24
CA LEU A 349 -37.49 -0.26 4.29
C LEU A 349 -37.67 -1.72 4.70
N GLU A 350 -38.92 -2.19 4.66
CA GLU A 350 -39.29 -3.59 5.01
C GLU A 350 -40.32 -4.16 4.05
N GLY A 351 -40.42 -5.49 4.00
CA GLY A 351 -41.43 -6.22 3.24
C GLY A 351 -41.40 -5.87 1.75
N GLU A 352 -42.57 -5.66 1.14
CA GLU A 352 -42.72 -5.38 -0.28
C GLU A 352 -41.94 -4.14 -0.74
N ALA A 353 -41.76 -3.18 0.15
CA ALA A 353 -41.00 -1.94 -0.12
C ALA A 353 -39.50 -2.24 -0.34
N LEU A 354 -38.92 -3.11 0.46
CA LEU A 354 -37.53 -3.57 0.32
C LEU A 354 -37.36 -4.46 -0.93
N ASP A 355 -38.35 -5.32 -1.24
CA ASP A 355 -38.30 -6.20 -2.41
C ASP A 355 -38.28 -5.38 -3.71
N GLN A 356 -39.14 -4.36 -3.83
CA GLN A 356 -39.18 -3.45 -4.98
C GLN A 356 -37.87 -2.63 -5.09
N MET A 357 -37.33 -2.17 -3.96
CA MET A 357 -36.06 -1.49 -3.93
C MET A 357 -34.91 -2.41 -4.36
N TYR A 358 -34.97 -3.70 -3.96
CA TYR A 358 -33.98 -4.68 -4.36
C TYR A 358 -34.00 -4.98 -5.86
N GLU A 359 -35.19 -5.10 -6.47
CA GLU A 359 -35.31 -5.23 -7.94
C GLU A 359 -34.76 -4.02 -8.68
N ALA A 360 -35.05 -2.80 -8.22
CA ALA A 360 -34.52 -1.57 -8.80
C ALA A 360 -32.99 -1.51 -8.64
N PHE A 361 -32.47 -1.90 -7.48
CA PHE A 361 -31.04 -2.02 -7.22
C PHE A 361 -30.37 -3.02 -8.17
N LEU A 362 -30.92 -4.22 -8.37
CA LEU A 362 -30.36 -5.23 -9.28
C LEU A 362 -30.30 -4.71 -10.71
N ASN A 363 -31.40 -4.07 -11.18
CA ASN A 363 -31.45 -3.46 -12.51
C ASN A 363 -30.39 -2.35 -12.71
N LEU A 364 -30.05 -1.63 -11.65
CA LEU A 364 -28.98 -0.64 -11.66
C LEU A 364 -27.60 -1.32 -11.63
N ALA A 365 -27.41 -2.30 -10.76
CA ALA A 365 -26.17 -3.02 -10.54
C ALA A 365 -25.74 -3.86 -11.78
N ASP A 366 -26.70 -4.29 -12.58
CA ASP A 366 -26.41 -4.96 -13.88
C ASP A 366 -25.82 -3.99 -14.92
N LYS A 367 -26.13 -2.70 -14.79
CA LYS A 367 -25.63 -1.64 -15.68
C LYS A 367 -24.40 -0.93 -15.15
N LYS A 368 -24.13 -1.03 -13.86
CA LYS A 368 -23.00 -0.41 -13.16
C LYS A 368 -22.11 -1.47 -12.51
N LYS A 369 -20.80 -1.27 -12.58
CA LYS A 369 -19.85 -2.18 -11.94
C LYS A 369 -19.96 -2.18 -10.40
N GLU A 370 -20.26 -1.02 -9.83
CA GLU A 370 -20.44 -0.79 -8.39
C GLU A 370 -21.60 0.18 -8.18
N VAL A 371 -22.39 -0.03 -7.12
CA VAL A 371 -23.50 0.84 -6.72
C VAL A 371 -23.08 1.59 -5.46
N TYR A 372 -23.20 2.89 -5.51
CA TYR A 372 -22.78 3.80 -4.45
C TYR A 372 -24.00 4.35 -3.68
N ASP A 373 -23.72 4.99 -2.55
CA ASP A 373 -24.77 5.52 -1.67
C ASP A 373 -25.73 6.46 -2.38
N GLU A 374 -25.19 7.34 -3.21
CA GLU A 374 -25.96 8.31 -3.97
C GLU A 374 -26.89 7.65 -5.00
N ASP A 375 -26.50 6.49 -5.49
CA ASP A 375 -27.35 5.69 -6.37
C ASP A 375 -28.54 5.11 -5.61
N LEU A 376 -28.30 4.63 -4.39
CA LEU A 376 -29.36 4.11 -3.52
C LEU A 376 -30.31 5.23 -3.11
N GLU A 377 -29.78 6.38 -2.71
CA GLU A 377 -30.59 7.57 -2.39
C GLU A 377 -31.42 8.01 -3.59
N SER A 378 -30.86 7.94 -4.80
CA SER A 378 -31.57 8.23 -6.04
C SER A 378 -32.73 7.25 -6.24
N LEU A 379 -32.50 5.95 -6.05
CA LEU A 379 -33.53 4.92 -6.20
C LEU A 379 -34.66 5.07 -5.14
N VAL A 380 -34.31 5.40 -3.89
CA VAL A 380 -35.32 5.69 -2.84
C VAL A 380 -36.12 6.94 -3.22
N ASN A 381 -35.44 7.99 -3.67
CA ASN A 381 -36.09 9.27 -4.05
C ASN A 381 -36.92 9.15 -5.34
N GLU A 382 -36.57 8.30 -6.30
CA GLU A 382 -37.38 8.03 -7.50
C GLU A 382 -38.70 7.38 -7.15
N ARG A 383 -38.74 6.60 -6.10
CA ARG A 383 -39.94 5.98 -5.57
C ARG A 383 -40.90 7.02 -4.93
N ASP A 384 -40.34 7.97 -4.20
CA ASP A 384 -41.10 9.04 -3.53
C ASP A 384 -41.40 10.23 -4.45
N ARG A 385 -40.81 10.30 -5.64
CA ARG A 385 -40.90 11.42 -6.56
C ARG A 385 -41.24 10.98 -7.99
N ASN A 386 -42.46 11.27 -8.36
CA ASN A 386 -42.85 11.75 -9.69
C ASN A 386 -42.39 13.23 -9.89
N GLU A 387 -41.27 13.69 -9.27
CA GLU A 387 -40.79 15.04 -9.38
C GLU A 387 -39.61 15.14 -10.34
N SER A 388 -39.83 15.93 -11.41
CA SER A 388 -38.89 16.29 -12.47
C SER A 388 -37.62 16.95 -11.92
N ALA A 389 -36.46 16.63 -12.51
CA ALA A 389 -35.23 17.40 -12.31
C ALA A 389 -35.52 18.90 -12.56
N LEU A 390 -35.03 19.80 -11.72
CA LEU A 390 -35.23 21.24 -11.86
C LEU A 390 -34.62 21.79 -13.14
N TYR A 391 -33.53 21.17 -13.60
CA TYR A 391 -32.90 21.46 -14.89
C TYR A 391 -32.46 20.16 -15.57
N THR A 392 -32.67 20.05 -16.89
CA THR A 392 -32.19 18.98 -17.78
C THR A 392 -31.29 19.54 -18.86
N LEU A 393 -30.30 18.75 -19.28
CA LEU A 393 -29.35 19.12 -20.33
C LEU A 393 -29.99 18.87 -21.72
N GLU A 394 -30.12 19.93 -22.53
CA GLU A 394 -30.58 19.86 -23.92
C GLU A 394 -29.41 19.89 -24.91
N GLY A 395 -28.33 20.58 -24.54
CA GLY A 395 -27.14 20.63 -25.39
C GLY A 395 -25.93 21.25 -24.74
N VAL A 396 -24.75 20.80 -25.15
CA VAL A 396 -23.47 21.41 -24.79
C VAL A 396 -22.55 21.43 -26.00
N GLN A 397 -21.91 22.55 -26.22
CA GLN A 397 -20.89 22.73 -27.25
C GLN A 397 -19.68 23.43 -26.64
N ILE A 398 -18.47 22.87 -26.86
CA ILE A 398 -17.22 23.47 -26.43
C ILE A 398 -16.32 23.74 -27.62
N SER A 399 -15.70 24.92 -27.60
CA SER A 399 -14.61 25.26 -28.52
C SER A 399 -13.35 25.49 -27.71
N CYS A 400 -12.31 24.67 -27.92
CA CYS A 400 -11.03 24.77 -27.22
C CYS A 400 -9.89 24.34 -28.15
N GLY A 401 -8.66 24.75 -27.79
CA GLY A 401 -7.43 24.44 -28.54
C GLY A 401 -6.44 25.57 -28.45
N PHE A 402 -5.15 25.30 -28.71
CA PHE A 402 -4.14 26.35 -28.71
C PHE A 402 -4.13 27.07 -30.06
N PRO A 403 -4.13 28.43 -30.12
CA PRO A 403 -4.10 29.38 -28.98
C PRO A 403 -5.49 29.95 -28.57
N LEU A 404 -6.58 29.23 -28.83
CA LEU A 404 -7.92 29.72 -28.56
C LEU A 404 -8.28 29.72 -27.08
N THR A 405 -8.97 30.75 -26.63
CA THR A 405 -9.57 30.76 -25.30
C THR A 405 -10.74 29.76 -25.25
N PRO A 406 -10.74 28.79 -24.31
CA PRO A 406 -11.84 27.86 -24.18
C PRO A 406 -13.18 28.55 -23.95
N THR A 407 -14.20 28.18 -24.74
CA THR A 407 -15.57 28.67 -24.60
C THR A 407 -16.54 27.53 -24.58
N ALA A 408 -17.60 27.64 -23.79
CA ALA A 408 -18.67 26.66 -23.71
C ALA A 408 -20.03 27.34 -23.89
N THR A 409 -20.88 26.73 -24.73
CA THR A 409 -22.29 27.07 -24.87
C THR A 409 -23.11 25.92 -24.31
N VAL A 410 -23.93 26.19 -23.28
CA VAL A 410 -24.78 25.20 -22.62
C VAL A 410 -26.25 25.61 -22.77
N THR A 411 -27.07 24.65 -23.10
CA THR A 411 -28.53 24.81 -23.20
C THR A 411 -29.20 23.89 -22.19
N LEU A 412 -29.91 24.44 -21.27
CA LEU A 412 -30.68 23.74 -20.24
C LEU A 412 -32.19 24.01 -20.38
N LYS A 413 -32.97 23.02 -20.01
CA LYS A 413 -34.42 23.13 -19.90
C LYS A 413 -34.82 23.09 -18.41
N ASN A 414 -35.59 24.02 -17.93
CA ASN A 414 -36.04 24.07 -16.56
C ASN A 414 -37.36 23.31 -16.32
N ALA A 415 -37.79 23.15 -15.07
CA ALA A 415 -39.05 22.48 -14.69
C ALA A 415 -40.32 23.10 -15.29
N ALA A 416 -40.26 24.33 -15.80
CA ALA A 416 -41.36 25.00 -16.51
C ALA A 416 -41.27 24.83 -18.04
N ASP A 417 -40.50 23.86 -18.55
CA ASP A 417 -40.24 23.60 -19.96
C ASP A 417 -39.58 24.76 -20.74
N GLN A 418 -39.01 25.73 -20.05
CA GLN A 418 -38.29 26.85 -20.66
C GLN A 418 -36.88 26.45 -20.99
N VAL A 419 -36.47 26.69 -22.22
CA VAL A 419 -35.11 26.43 -22.70
C VAL A 419 -34.26 27.69 -22.57
N VAL A 420 -33.15 27.60 -21.86
CA VAL A 420 -32.24 28.72 -21.61
C VAL A 420 -30.84 28.32 -22.09
N THR A 421 -30.21 29.23 -22.84
CA THR A 421 -28.85 29.02 -23.34
C THR A 421 -27.92 30.10 -22.80
N ALA A 422 -26.74 29.71 -22.36
CA ALA A 422 -25.67 30.61 -21.95
C ALA A 422 -24.33 30.20 -22.57
N CYS A 423 -23.51 31.21 -22.82
CA CYS A 423 -22.15 31.02 -23.29
C CYS A 423 -21.16 31.73 -22.34
N GLU A 424 -20.09 31.05 -21.98
CA GLU A 424 -19.02 31.58 -21.13
C GLU A 424 -17.64 31.10 -21.60
N TYR A 425 -16.61 31.79 -21.13
CA TYR A 425 -15.22 31.41 -21.38
C TYR A 425 -14.53 31.03 -20.06
N GLY A 426 -13.47 30.24 -20.17
CA GLY A 426 -12.76 29.74 -19.01
C GLY A 426 -11.27 29.51 -19.23
N THR A 427 -10.59 29.08 -18.17
CA THR A 427 -9.19 28.66 -18.20
C THR A 427 -9.02 27.30 -18.88
N GLY A 428 -10.09 26.52 -18.96
CA GLY A 428 -10.18 25.23 -19.63
C GLY A 428 -11.62 24.91 -20.06
N PRO A 429 -11.83 23.82 -20.84
CA PRO A 429 -13.15 23.45 -21.33
C PRO A 429 -14.18 23.19 -20.22
N ILE A 430 -13.75 22.55 -19.11
CA ILE A 430 -14.63 22.25 -17.98
C ILE A 430 -14.95 23.53 -17.20
N ASP A 431 -14.00 24.43 -16.96
CA ASP A 431 -14.24 25.72 -16.29
C ASP A 431 -15.21 26.58 -17.10
N ALA A 432 -15.05 26.65 -18.42
CA ALA A 432 -15.99 27.35 -19.29
C ALA A 432 -17.41 26.77 -19.21
N MET A 433 -17.53 25.43 -19.18
CA MET A 433 -18.81 24.72 -19.07
C MET A 433 -19.48 24.98 -17.70
N CYS A 434 -18.77 24.85 -16.60
CA CYS A 434 -19.29 25.12 -15.28
C CYS A 434 -19.80 26.56 -15.14
N LYS A 435 -19.07 27.54 -15.67
CA LYS A 435 -19.48 28.95 -15.69
C LYS A 435 -20.76 29.19 -16.50
N ALA A 436 -20.87 28.52 -17.68
CA ALA A 436 -22.07 28.61 -18.50
C ALA A 436 -23.29 28.01 -17.79
N VAL A 437 -23.16 26.87 -17.11
CA VAL A 437 -24.19 26.24 -16.30
C VAL A 437 -24.57 27.18 -15.14
N ASN A 438 -23.59 27.69 -14.36
CA ASN A 438 -23.85 28.57 -13.23
C ASN A 438 -24.57 29.87 -13.63
N LYS A 439 -24.30 30.39 -14.83
CA LYS A 439 -25.00 31.56 -15.35
C LYS A 439 -26.50 31.31 -15.58
N ILE A 440 -26.87 30.07 -15.91
CA ILE A 440 -28.29 29.67 -16.07
C ILE A 440 -28.90 29.36 -14.72
N VAL A 441 -28.24 28.54 -13.90
CA VAL A 441 -28.80 28.00 -12.66
C VAL A 441 -28.76 29.01 -11.51
N GLN A 442 -27.79 29.92 -11.52
CA GLN A 442 -27.64 31.05 -10.55
C GLN A 442 -27.62 30.58 -9.09
N VAL A 443 -26.85 29.52 -8.80
CA VAL A 443 -26.64 29.04 -7.42
C VAL A 443 -25.17 29.10 -7.06
N ASP A 444 -24.86 29.69 -5.89
CA ASP A 444 -23.48 29.76 -5.39
C ASP A 444 -23.02 28.39 -4.97
N ASN A 445 -21.90 27.99 -5.53
CA ASN A 445 -21.25 26.72 -5.26
C ASN A 445 -19.76 26.78 -5.64
N ASP A 446 -18.95 25.96 -4.97
CA ASP A 446 -17.54 25.71 -5.29
C ASP A 446 -17.38 24.26 -5.72
N LEU A 447 -16.72 24.04 -6.88
CA LEU A 447 -16.37 22.70 -7.35
C LEU A 447 -15.15 22.23 -6.57
N THR A 448 -15.33 21.19 -5.71
CA THR A 448 -14.31 20.69 -4.79
C THR A 448 -13.64 19.40 -5.27
N GLU A 449 -14.30 18.63 -6.14
CA GLU A 449 -13.73 17.41 -6.72
C GLU A 449 -14.21 17.22 -8.15
N PHE A 450 -13.27 16.79 -9.02
CA PHE A 450 -13.52 16.39 -10.39
C PHE A 450 -12.72 15.11 -10.68
N ALA A 451 -13.41 14.00 -10.82
CA ALA A 451 -12.78 12.69 -11.11
C ALA A 451 -13.36 12.09 -12.39
N VAL A 452 -12.46 11.55 -13.22
CA VAL A 452 -12.82 10.90 -14.48
C VAL A 452 -12.36 9.44 -14.41
N GLN A 453 -13.25 8.51 -14.70
CA GLN A 453 -12.95 7.08 -14.78
C GLN A 453 -13.41 6.52 -16.12
N SER A 454 -12.62 5.64 -16.71
CA SER A 454 -13.03 4.88 -17.88
C SER A 454 -13.80 3.63 -17.44
N VAL A 455 -15.04 3.51 -17.88
CA VAL A 455 -15.93 2.38 -17.51
C VAL A 455 -15.75 1.19 -18.45
N THR A 456 -15.32 1.43 -19.70
CA THR A 456 -15.10 0.39 -20.72
C THR A 456 -13.72 0.53 -21.36
N ARG A 457 -13.22 -0.55 -21.98
CA ARG A 457 -11.94 -0.54 -22.72
C ARG A 457 -12.21 -0.33 -24.20
N GLY A 458 -11.36 0.46 -24.88
CA GLY A 458 -11.44 0.69 -26.33
C GLY A 458 -11.59 2.15 -26.70
N ILE A 459 -11.66 2.42 -28.01
CA ILE A 459 -11.80 3.78 -28.57
C ILE A 459 -13.18 4.38 -28.22
N ASP A 460 -14.19 3.53 -28.02
CA ASP A 460 -15.57 3.90 -27.69
C ASP A 460 -15.84 3.79 -26.17
N ALA A 461 -14.81 3.91 -25.36
CA ALA A 461 -14.94 3.81 -23.90
C ALA A 461 -15.88 4.89 -23.35
N LEU A 462 -16.89 4.48 -22.58
CA LEU A 462 -17.72 5.39 -21.82
C LEU A 462 -16.87 6.02 -20.70
N GLY A 463 -16.81 7.34 -20.69
CA GLY A 463 -16.21 8.12 -19.59
C GLY A 463 -17.25 8.40 -18.52
N GLU A 464 -17.06 7.92 -17.30
CA GLU A 464 -17.83 8.35 -16.14
C GLU A 464 -17.11 9.49 -15.44
N VAL A 465 -17.86 10.55 -15.14
CA VAL A 465 -17.37 11.72 -14.40
C VAL A 465 -18.13 11.82 -13.09
N THR A 466 -17.37 11.97 -12.00
CA THR A 466 -17.90 12.30 -10.68
C THR A 466 -17.49 13.73 -10.33
N ILE A 467 -18.45 14.55 -9.94
CA ILE A 467 -18.23 15.93 -9.51
C ILE A 467 -18.80 16.11 -8.11
N ARG A 468 -18.06 16.81 -7.25
CA ARG A 468 -18.56 17.31 -5.97
C ARG A 468 -18.57 18.84 -5.98
N VAL A 469 -19.68 19.39 -5.53
CA VAL A 469 -19.82 20.83 -5.28
C VAL A 469 -20.12 21.05 -3.81
N THR A 470 -19.59 22.14 -3.28
CA THR A 470 -19.87 22.59 -1.90
C THR A 470 -20.64 23.89 -1.95
N ASP A 471 -21.70 24.00 -1.18
CA ASP A 471 -22.45 25.23 -1.06
C ASP A 471 -21.80 26.18 -0.03
N PRO A 472 -22.23 27.45 0.08
CA PRO A 472 -21.69 28.42 1.04
C PRO A 472 -21.87 28.01 2.51
N THR A 473 -22.72 27.04 2.83
CA THR A 473 -22.90 26.52 4.20
C THR A 473 -21.95 25.38 4.54
N GLY A 474 -21.23 24.84 3.54
CA GLY A 474 -20.29 23.75 3.69
C GLY A 474 -20.88 22.36 3.38
N ASP A 475 -22.15 22.30 2.96
CA ASP A 475 -22.79 21.06 2.55
C ASP A 475 -22.27 20.60 1.19
N ILE A 476 -22.00 19.29 1.04
CA ILE A 476 -21.38 18.70 -0.15
C ILE A 476 -22.43 17.93 -0.96
N TYR A 477 -22.51 18.22 -2.25
CA TYR A 477 -23.42 17.57 -3.19
C TYR A 477 -22.63 16.89 -4.31
N THR A 478 -22.84 15.59 -4.47
CA THR A 478 -22.14 14.78 -5.50
C THR A 478 -23.06 14.55 -6.68
N GLY A 479 -22.54 14.75 -7.89
CA GLY A 479 -23.22 14.42 -9.13
C GLY A 479 -22.37 13.52 -10.01
N ARG A 480 -23.02 12.67 -10.81
CA ARG A 480 -22.36 11.75 -11.76
C ARG A 480 -23.00 11.87 -13.13
N GLY A 481 -22.17 11.64 -14.14
CA GLY A 481 -22.61 11.58 -15.53
C GLY A 481 -21.75 10.61 -16.30
N ALA A 482 -22.37 9.83 -17.17
CA ALA A 482 -21.68 8.89 -18.06
C ALA A 482 -22.11 9.18 -19.50
N ASP A 483 -21.12 9.23 -20.40
CA ASP A 483 -21.34 9.43 -21.84
C ASP A 483 -20.09 8.99 -22.61
N GLY A 484 -20.22 8.75 -23.94
CA GLY A 484 -19.07 8.56 -24.83
C GLY A 484 -18.24 9.85 -25.01
N ASP A 485 -18.82 11.02 -24.74
CA ASP A 485 -18.14 12.32 -24.73
C ASP A 485 -17.91 12.79 -23.30
N ILE A 486 -16.67 13.01 -22.96
CA ILE A 486 -16.26 13.43 -21.60
C ILE A 486 -16.83 14.81 -21.22
N VAL A 487 -17.09 15.67 -22.20
CA VAL A 487 -17.70 16.98 -21.97
C VAL A 487 -19.16 16.82 -21.60
N VAL A 488 -19.88 15.96 -22.30
CA VAL A 488 -21.28 15.63 -22.03
C VAL A 488 -21.40 14.96 -20.65
N SER A 489 -20.52 13.99 -20.35
CA SER A 489 -20.46 13.34 -19.03
C SER A 489 -20.21 14.33 -17.92
N SER A 490 -19.25 15.26 -18.10
CA SER A 490 -18.94 16.31 -17.12
C SER A 490 -20.11 17.26 -16.91
N THR A 491 -20.78 17.65 -17.99
CA THR A 491 -21.94 18.55 -17.91
C THR A 491 -23.12 17.89 -17.17
N LYS A 492 -23.39 16.61 -17.47
CA LYS A 492 -24.40 15.80 -16.78
C LYS A 492 -24.06 15.67 -15.29
N ALA A 493 -22.81 15.35 -14.95
CA ALA A 493 -22.37 15.22 -13.57
C ALA A 493 -22.53 16.53 -12.79
N TYR A 494 -22.10 17.64 -13.36
CA TYR A 494 -22.21 18.95 -12.72
C TYR A 494 -23.67 19.36 -12.50
N LEU A 495 -24.50 19.20 -13.52
CA LEU A 495 -25.92 19.52 -13.44
C LEU A 495 -26.65 18.67 -12.40
N ASN A 496 -26.32 17.39 -12.30
CA ASN A 496 -26.87 16.49 -11.29
C ASN A 496 -26.50 16.93 -9.86
N ALA A 497 -25.26 17.36 -9.63
CA ALA A 497 -24.86 17.92 -8.33
C ALA A 497 -25.64 19.19 -7.99
N LEU A 498 -25.81 20.09 -8.95
CA LEU A 498 -26.58 21.34 -8.75
C LEU A 498 -28.09 21.11 -8.54
N ASN A 499 -28.70 20.16 -9.24
CA ASN A 499 -30.08 19.77 -9.01
C ASN A 499 -30.31 19.29 -7.57
N ARG A 500 -29.37 18.49 -7.03
CA ARG A 500 -29.41 18.04 -5.63
C ARG A 500 -29.33 19.24 -4.66
N LEU A 501 -28.37 20.13 -4.88
CA LEU A 501 -28.21 21.34 -4.07
C LEU A 501 -29.46 22.22 -4.10
N LEU A 502 -30.08 22.40 -5.26
CA LEU A 502 -31.29 23.20 -5.43
C LEU A 502 -32.49 22.57 -4.73
N ASN A 503 -32.68 21.26 -4.86
CA ASN A 503 -33.76 20.53 -4.22
C ASN A 503 -33.65 20.59 -2.69
N ASP A 504 -32.43 20.40 -2.15
CA ASP A 504 -32.19 20.54 -0.70
C ASP A 504 -32.50 21.95 -0.19
N LYS A 505 -32.08 22.99 -0.94
CA LYS A 505 -32.45 24.40 -0.60
C LYS A 505 -33.94 24.67 -0.66
N GLN A 506 -34.71 24.03 -1.55
CA GLN A 506 -36.16 24.15 -1.58
C GLN A 506 -36.80 23.46 -0.38
N THR A 507 -36.35 22.27 -0.02
CA THR A 507 -36.83 21.48 1.13
C THR A 507 -36.55 22.19 2.46
N LYS A 508 -35.38 22.83 2.63
CA LYS A 508 -35.02 23.60 3.83
C LYS A 508 -35.79 24.95 3.96
N ARG A 509 -36.46 25.42 2.87
CA ARG A 509 -37.25 26.64 2.87
C ARG A 509 -38.76 26.41 3.02
N ALA A 510 -39.24 25.19 2.79
CA ALA A 510 -40.60 24.74 2.98
C ALA A 510 -40.84 24.25 4.43
#